data_f5c7045cf5f0e3228cafcd25439261a5
#
_entry.id   f5c7045cf5f0e3228cafcd25439261a5
#
_cell.length_a   1.000
_cell.length_b   1.000
_cell.length_c   1.000
_cell.angle_alpha   90.00
_cell.angle_beta   90.00
_cell.angle_gamma   90.00
#
_symmetry.space_group_name_H-M   'P 1'
#
loop_
_entity.id
_entity.type
_entity.pdbx_description
1 polymer ?
#
loop_
_entity_poly.entity_id
_entity_poly.type
_entity_poly.pdbx_seq_one_letter_code
_entity_poly.pdbx_strand_id
1 'polypeptide(L)'
;MRKSEENLIDVDVGEILKPIQGYENRYLISSYGRVWSIRGKKWLKYSVPSNGYAQIILCVNFRKKAKMIHRLVAEAFLPKIEGKEYINHKDGNKLNNNINNLEWCTCSENQQHVNEMGLRHNIPCGDKSVMAKLTWDDIHFMREHYKPYDEQYNTTMLAKMFNIHKSEAYAIIANKRWKEEDYHYEKCR
;
A
#
# COMPACT_ATOMS: atom_id res chain seq x y z
N MET A 1 52.27 6.61 -20.48
CA MET A 1 51.34 7.63 -19.95
C MET A 1 49.90 7.08 -20.13
N ARG A 2 49.31 6.55 -19.07
CA ARG A 2 47.90 6.12 -19.12
C ARG A 2 47.05 7.35 -18.81
N LYS A 3 46.23 7.79 -19.76
CA LYS A 3 45.26 8.85 -19.55
C LYS A 3 44.30 8.39 -18.45
N SER A 4 44.16 9.19 -17.42
CA SER A 4 43.10 9.07 -16.44
C SER A 4 41.79 9.44 -17.13
N GLU A 5 41.08 8.44 -17.66
CA GLU A 5 39.66 8.61 -17.98
C GLU A 5 38.93 8.77 -16.65
N GLU A 6 38.66 10.01 -16.31
CA GLU A 6 37.65 10.32 -15.28
C GLU A 6 36.34 9.69 -15.74
N ASN A 7 35.95 8.59 -15.13
CA ASN A 7 34.68 7.96 -15.38
C ASN A 7 33.58 8.90 -14.84
N LEU A 8 33.18 9.87 -15.64
CA LEU A 8 31.97 10.64 -15.36
C LEU A 8 30.80 9.67 -15.25
N ILE A 9 30.11 9.73 -14.12
CA ILE A 9 28.83 9.02 -13.95
C ILE A 9 27.82 9.76 -14.84
N ASP A 10 27.22 9.04 -15.77
CA ASP A 10 26.16 9.59 -16.61
C ASP A 10 24.91 9.81 -15.77
N VAL A 11 24.64 11.08 -15.45
CA VAL A 11 23.49 11.52 -14.64
C VAL A 11 22.59 12.41 -15.47
N ASP A 12 21.29 12.26 -15.25
CA ASP A 12 20.29 13.11 -15.89
C ASP A 12 20.32 14.53 -15.32
N VAL A 13 19.79 15.49 -16.08
CA VAL A 13 19.75 16.90 -15.64
C VAL A 13 18.95 17.02 -14.33
N GLY A 14 19.60 17.60 -13.31
CA GLY A 14 19.01 17.77 -11.98
C GLY A 14 19.05 16.53 -11.08
N GLU A 15 19.63 15.42 -11.54
CA GLU A 15 19.81 14.23 -10.71
C GLU A 15 21.00 14.39 -9.75
N ILE A 16 20.75 14.11 -8.48
CA ILE A 16 21.75 14.22 -7.39
C ILE A 16 22.08 12.82 -6.89
N LEU A 17 23.37 12.57 -6.64
CA LEU A 17 23.86 11.32 -6.08
C LEU A 17 24.27 11.49 -4.61
N LYS A 18 23.90 10.56 -3.76
CA LYS A 18 24.37 10.47 -2.36
C LYS A 18 24.83 9.06 -2.01
N PRO A 19 25.82 8.91 -1.11
CA PRO A 19 26.21 7.60 -0.60
C PRO A 19 25.05 6.92 0.12
N ILE A 20 24.95 5.60 -0.05
CA ILE A 20 23.97 4.80 0.71
C ILE A 20 24.55 4.51 2.10
N GLN A 21 23.79 4.84 3.15
CA GLN A 21 24.21 4.62 4.53
C GLN A 21 24.55 3.14 4.80
N GLY A 22 25.75 2.90 5.35
CA GLY A 22 26.32 1.57 5.58
C GLY A 22 26.91 0.91 4.34
N TYR A 23 26.97 1.64 3.20
CA TYR A 23 27.54 1.19 1.92
C TYR A 23 28.31 2.32 1.20
N GLU A 24 28.78 3.32 1.90
CA GLU A 24 29.26 4.63 1.41
C GLU A 24 30.32 4.51 0.31
N ASN A 25 31.27 3.58 0.46
CA ASN A 25 32.35 3.37 -0.49
C ASN A 25 32.03 2.34 -1.60
N ARG A 26 30.76 1.92 -1.70
CA ARG A 26 30.35 0.86 -2.63
C ARG A 26 29.22 1.25 -3.54
N TYR A 27 28.23 2.01 -3.04
CA TYR A 27 27.03 2.34 -3.78
C TYR A 27 26.57 3.76 -3.52
N LEU A 28 26.09 4.40 -4.57
CA LEU A 28 25.40 5.69 -4.52
C LEU A 28 23.94 5.48 -4.88
N ILE A 29 23.05 6.23 -4.25
CA ILE A 29 21.63 6.34 -4.61
C ILE A 29 21.40 7.70 -5.27
N SER A 30 20.64 7.71 -6.36
CA SER A 30 20.23 8.94 -7.01
C SER A 30 18.90 9.45 -6.51
N SER A 31 18.66 10.75 -6.65
CA SER A 31 17.38 11.39 -6.38
C SER A 31 16.23 10.85 -7.26
N TYR A 32 16.54 10.15 -8.34
CA TYR A 32 15.58 9.52 -9.27
C TYR A 32 15.38 8.02 -8.99
N GLY A 33 16.03 7.47 -7.94
CA GLY A 33 15.87 6.07 -7.55
C GLY A 33 16.78 5.10 -8.33
N ARG A 34 17.82 5.59 -8.99
CA ARG A 34 18.85 4.74 -9.60
C ARG A 34 19.98 4.47 -8.62
N VAL A 35 20.58 3.29 -8.68
CA VAL A 35 21.70 2.90 -7.81
C VAL A 35 22.95 2.68 -8.64
N TRP A 36 24.01 3.41 -8.31
CA TRP A 36 25.32 3.29 -8.95
C TRP A 36 26.25 2.41 -8.12
N SER A 37 26.93 1.47 -8.75
CA SER A 37 27.99 0.67 -8.14
C SER A 37 29.34 1.33 -8.40
N ILE A 38 30.01 1.84 -7.36
CA ILE A 38 31.30 2.49 -7.45
C ILE A 38 32.36 1.51 -7.96
N ARG A 39 32.42 0.31 -7.38
CA ARG A 39 33.37 -0.73 -7.77
C ARG A 39 33.10 -1.27 -9.19
N GLY A 40 31.82 -1.49 -9.50
CA GLY A 40 31.39 -2.04 -10.80
C GLY A 40 31.33 -1.00 -11.90
N LYS A 41 31.46 0.30 -11.58
CA LYS A 41 31.35 1.44 -12.50
C LYS A 41 30.15 1.35 -13.44
N LYS A 42 28.98 1.07 -12.86
CA LYS A 42 27.72 0.88 -13.61
C LYS A 42 26.48 1.12 -12.77
N TRP A 43 25.41 1.51 -13.45
CA TRP A 43 24.06 1.49 -12.89
C TRP A 43 23.61 0.05 -12.66
N LEU A 44 23.02 -0.20 -11.51
CA LEU A 44 22.49 -1.51 -11.16
C LEU A 44 21.03 -1.61 -11.59
N LYS A 45 20.65 -2.80 -12.08
CA LYS A 45 19.25 -3.14 -12.34
C LYS A 45 18.56 -3.53 -11.04
N TYR A 46 17.33 -3.10 -10.86
CA TYR A 46 16.47 -3.51 -9.76
C TYR A 46 15.54 -4.65 -10.20
N SER A 47 14.97 -5.34 -9.23
CA SER A 47 13.91 -6.34 -9.43
C SER A 47 12.60 -5.83 -8.84
N VAL A 48 11.48 -6.36 -9.33
CA VAL A 48 10.15 -6.04 -8.80
C VAL A 48 9.53 -7.36 -8.32
N PRO A 49 9.61 -7.67 -7.03
CA PRO A 49 8.95 -8.84 -6.44
C PRO A 49 7.42 -8.67 -6.42
N SER A 50 6.69 -9.70 -5.98
CA SER A 50 5.22 -9.76 -5.99
C SER A 50 4.53 -8.61 -5.22
N ASN A 51 5.22 -7.95 -4.29
CA ASN A 51 4.71 -6.78 -3.58
C ASN A 51 4.67 -5.49 -4.43
N GLY A 52 5.24 -5.54 -5.65
CA GLY A 52 5.23 -4.47 -6.63
C GLY A 52 6.22 -3.33 -6.40
N TYR A 53 7.09 -3.41 -5.38
CA TYR A 53 8.10 -2.37 -5.11
C TYR A 53 9.42 -2.67 -5.79
N ALA A 54 10.09 -1.63 -6.29
CA ALA A 54 11.44 -1.75 -6.81
C ALA A 54 12.43 -2.10 -5.69
N GLN A 55 13.16 -3.20 -5.87
CA GLN A 55 14.08 -3.76 -4.90
C GLN A 55 15.46 -3.99 -5.51
N ILE A 56 16.52 -3.73 -4.75
CA ILE A 56 17.89 -3.95 -5.16
C ILE A 56 18.65 -4.78 -4.11
N ILE A 57 19.58 -5.62 -4.58
CA ILE A 57 20.45 -6.41 -3.71
C ILE A 57 21.79 -5.70 -3.58
N LEU A 58 22.11 -5.25 -2.37
CA LEU A 58 23.39 -4.65 -2.03
C LEU A 58 24.26 -5.67 -1.28
N CYS A 59 25.57 -5.63 -1.53
CA CYS A 59 26.53 -6.55 -0.94
C CYS A 59 27.63 -5.80 -0.17
N VAL A 60 27.80 -6.15 1.11
CA VAL A 60 28.93 -5.69 1.93
C VAL A 60 29.47 -6.88 2.71
N ASN A 61 30.79 -7.03 2.77
CA ASN A 61 31.47 -8.12 3.49
C ASN A 61 30.88 -9.50 3.16
N PHE A 62 30.70 -9.78 1.85
CA PHE A 62 30.10 -11.01 1.30
C PHE A 62 28.64 -11.28 1.72
N ARG A 63 28.02 -10.37 2.48
CA ARG A 63 26.62 -10.47 2.88
C ARG A 63 25.75 -9.68 1.92
N LYS A 64 24.78 -10.35 1.31
CA LYS A 64 23.79 -9.73 0.42
C LYS A 64 22.55 -9.35 1.23
N LYS A 65 22.07 -8.11 1.07
CA LYS A 65 20.81 -7.64 1.65
C LYS A 65 19.95 -6.99 0.57
N ALA A 66 18.70 -7.38 0.52
CA ALA A 66 17.70 -6.74 -0.31
C ALA A 66 17.26 -5.42 0.35
N LYS A 67 17.20 -4.36 -0.43
CA LYS A 67 16.77 -3.01 -0.01
C LYS A 67 15.74 -2.47 -0.97
N MET A 68 14.70 -1.84 -0.44
CA MET A 68 13.70 -1.15 -1.26
C MET A 68 14.25 0.20 -1.72
N ILE A 69 14.09 0.51 -3.00
CA ILE A 69 14.69 1.73 -3.58
C ILE A 69 14.05 2.99 -2.99
N HIS A 70 12.72 3.06 -2.87
CA HIS A 70 12.05 4.20 -2.25
C HIS A 70 12.58 4.51 -0.85
N ARG A 71 12.92 3.46 -0.07
CA ARG A 71 13.49 3.64 1.27
C ARG A 71 14.90 4.22 1.23
N LEU A 72 15.74 3.75 0.30
CA LEU A 72 17.07 4.30 0.10
C LEU A 72 17.04 5.77 -0.31
N VAL A 73 16.11 6.15 -1.20
CA VAL A 73 15.92 7.55 -1.62
C VAL A 73 15.44 8.40 -0.44
N ALA A 74 14.41 7.96 0.27
CA ALA A 74 13.87 8.72 1.39
C ALA A 74 14.91 8.90 2.52
N GLU A 75 15.64 7.85 2.87
CA GLU A 75 16.70 7.91 3.91
C GLU A 75 17.87 8.84 3.51
N ALA A 76 18.19 8.92 2.21
CA ALA A 76 19.29 9.74 1.72
C ALA A 76 18.91 11.22 1.51
N PHE A 77 17.68 11.52 1.11
CA PHE A 77 17.32 12.83 0.60
C PHE A 77 16.24 13.55 1.40
N LEU A 78 15.32 12.82 2.06
CA LEU A 78 14.23 13.43 2.81
C LEU A 78 14.59 13.52 4.31
N PRO A 79 14.34 14.67 4.95
CA PRO A 79 14.48 14.78 6.41
C PRO A 79 13.52 13.79 7.07
N LYS A 80 14.03 12.98 7.99
CA LYS A 80 13.19 12.05 8.74
C LYS A 80 12.28 12.84 9.69
N ILE A 81 11.00 12.51 9.69
CA ILE A 81 9.99 13.12 10.56
C ILE A 81 9.69 12.15 11.69
N GLU A 82 9.74 12.60 12.92
CA GLU A 82 9.42 11.78 14.09
C GLU A 82 7.98 11.26 14.02
N GLY A 83 7.78 9.98 14.35
CA GLY A 83 6.47 9.32 14.26
C GLY A 83 6.06 8.89 12.85
N LYS A 84 6.81 9.24 11.80
CA LYS A 84 6.53 8.82 10.43
C LYS A 84 7.58 7.80 9.96
N GLU A 85 7.17 6.54 9.88
CA GLU A 85 8.08 5.44 9.55
C GLU A 85 7.81 4.80 8.18
N TYR A 86 6.68 5.16 7.58
CA TYR A 86 6.29 4.69 6.26
C TYR A 86 6.66 5.70 5.19
N ILE A 87 6.76 5.23 3.96
CA ILE A 87 7.02 6.07 2.80
C ILE A 87 5.86 5.89 1.84
N ASN A 88 5.23 6.99 1.49
CA ASN A 88 4.16 7.06 0.51
C ASN A 88 4.70 7.46 -0.85
N HIS A 89 4.13 6.91 -1.93
CA HIS A 89 4.28 7.38 -3.29
C HIS A 89 3.08 8.27 -3.61
N LYS A 90 3.30 9.57 -3.78
CA LYS A 90 2.22 10.56 -3.97
C LYS A 90 1.34 10.27 -5.18
N ASP A 91 1.91 9.69 -6.22
CA ASP A 91 1.20 9.28 -7.44
C ASP A 91 0.61 7.85 -7.38
N GLY A 92 0.78 7.14 -6.27
CA GLY A 92 0.38 5.74 -6.11
C GLY A 92 1.24 4.73 -6.89
N ASN A 93 2.20 5.17 -7.70
CA ASN A 93 3.05 4.31 -8.50
C ASN A 93 4.28 3.86 -7.70
N LYS A 94 4.30 2.61 -7.25
CA LYS A 94 5.39 1.99 -6.47
C LYS A 94 6.74 1.94 -7.18
N LEU A 95 6.79 2.17 -8.47
CA LEU A 95 8.00 2.17 -9.29
C LEU A 95 8.57 3.58 -9.52
N ASN A 96 7.78 4.62 -9.28
CA ASN A 96 8.24 6.00 -9.37
C ASN A 96 8.94 6.43 -8.07
N ASN A 97 10.23 6.12 -7.99
CA ASN A 97 11.05 6.39 -6.81
C ASN A 97 11.79 7.74 -6.85
N ASN A 98 11.28 8.70 -7.64
CA ASN A 98 11.79 10.06 -7.65
C ASN A 98 11.53 10.74 -6.30
N ILE A 99 12.52 11.49 -5.78
CA ILE A 99 12.43 12.21 -4.50
C ILE A 99 11.17 13.10 -4.40
N ASN A 100 10.78 13.75 -5.50
CA ASN A 100 9.61 14.64 -5.54
C ASN A 100 8.29 13.89 -5.36
N ASN A 101 8.30 12.58 -5.62
CA ASN A 101 7.14 11.69 -5.50
C ASN A 101 7.06 10.98 -4.14
N LEU A 102 8.10 11.06 -3.32
CA LEU A 102 8.18 10.36 -2.04
C LEU A 102 7.95 11.30 -0.86
N GLU A 103 7.33 10.77 0.19
CA GLU A 103 7.15 11.48 1.47
C GLU A 103 7.12 10.50 2.64
N TRP A 104 7.58 10.97 3.81
CA TRP A 104 7.40 10.23 5.05
C TRP A 104 5.97 10.37 5.55
N CYS A 105 5.35 9.26 5.94
CA CYS A 105 3.99 9.25 6.44
C CYS A 105 3.82 8.28 7.62
N THR A 106 2.73 8.42 8.34
CA THR A 106 2.24 7.42 9.29
C THR A 106 1.48 6.31 8.56
N CYS A 107 1.21 5.21 9.24
CA CYS A 107 0.38 4.13 8.68
C CYS A 107 -1.03 4.64 8.33
N SER A 108 -1.62 5.50 9.18
CA SER A 108 -2.96 6.05 8.98
C SER A 108 -3.02 6.96 7.74
N GLU A 109 -2.07 7.90 7.61
CA GLU A 109 -1.97 8.79 6.44
C GLU A 109 -1.82 7.98 5.14
N ASN A 110 -0.97 6.95 5.15
CA ASN A 110 -0.79 6.09 3.99
C ASN A 110 -2.08 5.33 3.61
N GLN A 111 -2.83 4.83 4.60
CA GLN A 111 -4.12 4.18 4.37
C GLN A 111 -5.17 5.15 3.81
N GLN A 112 -5.22 6.36 4.34
CA GLN A 112 -6.12 7.40 3.84
C GLN A 112 -5.81 7.74 2.38
N HIS A 113 -4.55 7.97 2.05
CA HIS A 113 -4.11 8.24 0.67
C HIS A 113 -4.50 7.10 -0.30
N VAL A 114 -4.31 5.84 0.09
CA VAL A 114 -4.74 4.67 -0.71
C VAL A 114 -6.25 4.66 -0.96
N ASN A 115 -7.06 5.09 0.04
CA ASN A 115 -8.52 5.19 -0.10
C ASN A 115 -8.90 6.35 -1.04
N GLU A 116 -8.31 7.53 -0.86
CA GLU A 116 -8.55 8.72 -1.69
C GLU A 116 -8.19 8.49 -3.16
N MET A 117 -7.10 7.79 -3.42
CA MET A 117 -6.66 7.40 -4.76
C MET A 117 -7.49 6.26 -5.37
N GLY A 118 -8.43 5.67 -4.62
CA GLY A 118 -9.21 4.52 -5.08
C GLY A 118 -8.36 3.28 -5.39
N LEU A 119 -7.14 3.18 -4.86
CA LEU A 119 -6.21 2.08 -5.12
C LEU A 119 -6.60 0.78 -4.41
N ARG A 120 -7.58 0.81 -3.51
CA ARG A 120 -8.21 -0.39 -2.95
C ARG A 120 -9.24 -0.98 -3.90
N HIS A 121 -8.82 -1.27 -5.11
CA HIS A 121 -9.67 -2.01 -6.04
C HIS A 121 -9.70 -3.49 -5.64
N ASN A 122 -10.93 -4.03 -5.56
CA ASN A 122 -11.21 -5.47 -5.48
C ASN A 122 -10.94 -6.16 -4.13
N ILE A 123 -11.19 -5.52 -3.00
CA ILE A 123 -11.58 -6.32 -1.83
C ILE A 123 -13.08 -6.57 -2.03
N PRO A 124 -13.50 -7.80 -2.39
CA PRO A 124 -14.92 -8.10 -2.48
C PRO A 124 -15.57 -7.80 -1.14
N CYS A 125 -16.51 -6.87 -1.11
CA CYS A 125 -17.30 -6.53 0.07
C CYS A 125 -18.76 -6.93 -0.18
N GLY A 126 -19.55 -6.96 0.88
CA GLY A 126 -20.93 -7.32 0.76
C GLY A 126 -21.11 -8.77 0.26
N ASP A 127 -22.10 -8.99 -0.61
CA ASP A 127 -22.47 -10.27 -1.17
C ASP A 127 -21.43 -10.85 -2.15
N LYS A 128 -20.56 -10.02 -2.73
CA LYS A 128 -19.47 -10.44 -3.63
C LYS A 128 -18.26 -11.01 -2.90
N SER A 129 -18.21 -10.93 -1.56
CA SER A 129 -17.15 -11.56 -0.78
C SER A 129 -17.26 -13.08 -0.87
N VAL A 130 -16.13 -13.78 -1.12
CA VAL A 130 -16.06 -15.27 -1.12
C VAL A 130 -16.51 -15.87 0.22
N MET A 131 -16.48 -15.08 1.29
CA MET A 131 -16.94 -15.47 2.62
C MET A 131 -18.31 -14.88 3.00
N ALA A 132 -18.99 -14.21 2.07
CA ALA A 132 -20.31 -13.67 2.33
C ALA A 132 -21.31 -14.81 2.55
N LYS A 133 -21.97 -14.77 3.68
CA LYS A 133 -23.08 -15.69 4.01
C LYS A 133 -24.45 -15.09 3.70
N LEU A 134 -24.48 -13.78 3.42
CA LEU A 134 -25.67 -12.99 3.21
C LEU A 134 -25.57 -12.24 1.88
N THR A 135 -26.70 -12.06 1.25
CA THR A 135 -26.89 -11.20 0.07
C THR A 135 -27.53 -9.87 0.46
N TRP A 136 -27.54 -8.88 -0.43
CA TRP A 136 -28.26 -7.64 -0.21
C TRP A 136 -29.76 -7.85 -0.06
N ASP A 137 -30.34 -8.83 -0.76
CA ASP A 137 -31.75 -9.19 -0.63
C ASP A 137 -32.06 -9.71 0.79
N ASP A 138 -31.17 -10.51 1.37
CA ASP A 138 -31.29 -10.96 2.75
C ASP A 138 -31.25 -9.77 3.74
N ILE A 139 -30.37 -8.79 3.49
CA ILE A 139 -30.22 -7.59 4.31
C ILE A 139 -31.50 -6.74 4.27
N HIS A 140 -32.06 -6.52 3.07
CA HIS A 140 -33.29 -5.77 2.90
C HIS A 140 -34.46 -6.50 3.55
N PHE A 141 -34.55 -7.81 3.36
CA PHE A 141 -35.54 -8.63 4.03
C PHE A 141 -35.49 -8.49 5.56
N MET A 142 -34.28 -8.57 6.14
CA MET A 142 -34.09 -8.44 7.59
C MET A 142 -34.55 -7.09 8.11
N ARG A 143 -34.26 -6.00 7.38
CA ARG A 143 -34.64 -4.63 7.78
C ARG A 143 -36.11 -4.36 7.63
N GLU A 144 -36.71 -4.82 6.55
CA GLU A 144 -38.13 -4.61 6.24
C GLU A 144 -39.04 -5.38 7.21
N HIS A 145 -38.67 -6.61 7.52
CA HIS A 145 -39.51 -7.48 8.35
C HIS A 145 -39.22 -7.38 9.84
N TYR A 146 -38.12 -6.73 10.25
CA TYR A 146 -37.79 -6.63 11.67
C TYR A 146 -38.89 -5.96 12.49
N LYS A 147 -39.35 -6.66 13.53
CA LYS A 147 -40.26 -6.14 14.53
C LYS A 147 -39.76 -6.47 15.92
N PRO A 148 -39.48 -5.47 16.79
CA PRO A 148 -39.08 -5.71 18.14
C PRO A 148 -40.22 -6.45 18.86
N TYR A 149 -39.90 -7.53 19.63
CA TYR A 149 -40.81 -8.35 20.38
C TYR A 149 -41.76 -9.26 19.56
N ASP A 150 -41.61 -9.34 18.25
CA ASP A 150 -42.35 -10.28 17.40
C ASP A 150 -41.79 -11.71 17.58
N GLU A 151 -42.65 -12.71 17.52
CA GLU A 151 -42.23 -14.11 17.71
C GLU A 151 -41.42 -14.65 16.53
N GLN A 152 -41.65 -14.16 15.31
CA GLN A 152 -41.05 -14.65 14.07
C GLN A 152 -39.91 -13.74 13.56
N TYR A 153 -40.02 -12.43 13.76
CA TYR A 153 -39.15 -11.43 13.10
C TYR A 153 -38.35 -10.57 14.09
N ASN A 154 -38.19 -11.02 15.33
CA ASN A 154 -37.25 -10.37 16.23
C ASN A 154 -35.78 -10.69 15.86
N THR A 155 -34.83 -9.91 16.40
CA THR A 155 -33.40 -10.07 16.12
C THR A 155 -32.90 -11.50 16.29
N THR A 156 -33.41 -12.24 17.26
CA THR A 156 -32.95 -13.63 17.55
C THR A 156 -33.46 -14.61 16.50
N MET A 157 -34.68 -14.43 16.03
CA MET A 157 -35.28 -15.30 15.02
C MET A 157 -34.68 -15.01 13.64
N LEU A 158 -34.51 -13.75 13.27
CA LEU A 158 -33.83 -13.38 12.06
C LEU A 158 -32.38 -13.90 12.03
N ALA A 159 -31.66 -13.79 13.13
CA ALA A 159 -30.31 -14.36 13.21
C ALA A 159 -30.27 -15.88 12.97
N LYS A 160 -31.26 -16.61 13.51
CA LYS A 160 -31.40 -18.07 13.28
C LYS A 160 -31.79 -18.37 11.82
N MET A 161 -32.72 -17.61 11.23
CA MET A 161 -33.19 -17.79 9.86
C MET A 161 -32.03 -17.68 8.86
N PHE A 162 -31.15 -16.71 9.04
CA PHE A 162 -30.02 -16.47 8.16
C PHE A 162 -28.70 -17.12 8.65
N ASN A 163 -28.74 -17.94 9.68
CA ASN A 163 -27.57 -18.63 10.24
C ASN A 163 -26.39 -17.71 10.56
N ILE A 164 -26.68 -16.59 11.21
CA ILE A 164 -25.70 -15.61 11.68
C ILE A 164 -25.80 -15.39 13.18
N HIS A 165 -24.78 -14.74 13.76
CA HIS A 165 -24.82 -14.42 15.18
C HIS A 165 -25.80 -13.27 15.47
N LYS A 166 -26.46 -13.29 16.63
CA LYS A 166 -27.43 -12.25 17.03
C LYS A 166 -26.89 -10.83 17.01
N SER A 167 -25.61 -10.65 17.39
CA SER A 167 -24.96 -9.34 17.34
C SER A 167 -24.76 -8.82 15.91
N GLU A 168 -24.57 -9.73 14.96
CA GLU A 168 -24.48 -9.38 13.54
C GLU A 168 -25.84 -8.96 12.98
N ALA A 169 -26.89 -9.74 13.26
CA ALA A 169 -28.25 -9.37 12.90
C ALA A 169 -28.65 -7.99 13.46
N TYR A 170 -28.32 -7.72 14.73
CA TYR A 170 -28.54 -6.39 15.31
C TYR A 170 -27.78 -5.28 14.58
N ALA A 171 -26.51 -5.50 14.24
CA ALA A 171 -25.69 -4.51 13.54
C ALA A 171 -26.21 -4.22 12.10
N ILE A 172 -26.76 -5.24 11.44
CA ILE A 172 -27.39 -5.12 10.12
C ILE A 172 -28.67 -4.28 10.21
N ILE A 173 -29.57 -4.66 11.13
CA ILE A 173 -30.85 -3.96 11.35
C ILE A 173 -30.62 -2.50 11.74
N ALA A 174 -29.62 -2.24 12.57
CA ALA A 174 -29.24 -0.89 13.03
C ALA A 174 -28.42 -0.09 12.00
N ASN A 175 -28.28 -0.58 10.77
CA ASN A 175 -27.48 0.02 9.68
C ASN A 175 -26.02 0.33 10.04
N LYS A 176 -25.45 -0.43 10.99
CA LYS A 176 -24.04 -0.35 11.40
C LYS A 176 -23.11 -1.19 10.51
N ARG A 177 -23.66 -2.22 9.86
CA ARG A 177 -23.01 -3.05 8.83
C ARG A 177 -23.93 -3.12 7.62
N TRP A 178 -23.38 -3.37 6.45
CA TRP A 178 -24.12 -3.38 5.19
C TRP A 178 -24.88 -2.06 4.97
N LYS A 179 -24.14 -0.96 4.98
CA LYS A 179 -24.73 0.37 4.83
C LYS A 179 -25.34 0.55 3.44
N GLU A 180 -26.48 1.25 3.36
CA GLU A 180 -27.15 1.53 2.07
C GLU A 180 -26.25 2.26 1.06
N GLU A 181 -25.30 3.05 1.54
CA GLU A 181 -24.28 3.72 0.72
C GLU A 181 -23.43 2.70 -0.04
N ASP A 182 -23.10 1.57 0.59
CA ASP A 182 -22.32 0.49 -0.02
C ASP A 182 -23.12 -0.23 -1.12
N TYR A 183 -24.44 -0.37 -0.95
CA TYR A 183 -25.34 -0.99 -1.95
C TYR A 183 -25.41 -0.17 -3.25
N HIS A 184 -25.55 1.16 -3.13
CA HIS A 184 -25.55 2.04 -4.28
C HIS A 184 -24.24 2.06 -5.04
N TYR A 185 -23.13 1.97 -4.32
CA TYR A 185 -21.79 1.90 -4.90
C TYR A 185 -21.57 0.61 -5.72
N GLU A 186 -22.14 -0.52 -5.28
CA GLU A 186 -22.02 -1.80 -5.99
C GLU A 186 -22.89 -1.87 -7.25
N LYS A 187 -24.05 -1.18 -7.29
CA LYS A 187 -24.93 -1.13 -8.48
C LYS A 187 -24.41 -0.22 -9.59
N CYS A 188 -23.57 0.76 -9.26
CA CYS A 188 -23.02 1.71 -10.23
C CYS A 188 -21.71 1.23 -10.91
N ARG A 189 -21.30 0.00 -10.67
CA ARG A 189 -20.17 -0.68 -11.30
C ARG A 189 -20.64 -1.87 -12.13
#